data_32393752d885e9a6fb950625e09ad28e
#
_entry.id   32393752d885e9a6fb950625e09ad28e
#
_cell.length_a   1.000
_cell.length_b   1.000
_cell.length_c   1.000
_cell.angle_alpha   90.00
_cell.angle_beta   90.00
_cell.angle_gamma   90.00
#
_symmetry.space_group_name_H-M   'P 1'
#
loop_
_entity.id
_entity.type
_entity.pdbx_description
1 polymer ?
#
loop_
_entity_poly.entity_id
_entity_poly.type
_entity_poly.pdbx_seq_one_letter_code
_entity_poly.pdbx_strand_id
1 'polypeptide(L)'
;MGRHICRRDISLNYSAFYRRIQVVKTFQLFFYFSYYFRSIFNVNFTFCFKKTNRKLVIVFLILLLIPFLVNGCSFKDIDKRSFVTSIGIDKSELLGKKYRVILKISLSKGDPATIGADFTLLSFDANSISEALRRMKSMTDKELFYGHTKTILIGEKIAEGDIRLLLDYFVRRPEIHKTAYLSVAAPTAYQVLQYKPKVERVAGSYLFSMFEESSTDSPYIKVLTLFDAYRRETETGINMAMPVIEVKNNKILVDTIALFSKKRMESKLNPKESELFRLLTVGIKNGSTNIKTKDGTYAINISKGNASFKIKEDNNHMISVFFLIKLNAIVEEKLDNQINLSNDQIKRIQDETETKINKEVILLLDNIQKTKLDPIGLGLKFNSKNFDHRNWENYYPNLKFKVKVACKINGAGIVE
;
A
#
# COMPACT_ATOMS: atom_id res chain seq x y z
N MET A 1 12.44 -36.45 9.19
CA MET A 1 13.79 -35.93 8.89
C MET A 1 13.62 -34.83 7.87
N GLY A 2 13.44 -33.59 8.19
CA GLY A 2 14.30 -32.59 8.69
C GLY A 2 14.93 -31.77 7.59
N ARG A 3 14.43 -30.53 7.36
CA ARG A 3 15.26 -29.36 7.12
C ARG A 3 14.40 -28.09 7.13
N HIS A 4 14.29 -27.50 8.32
CA HIS A 4 14.08 -26.08 8.50
C HIS A 4 15.39 -25.37 8.10
N ILE A 5 15.34 -24.49 7.11
CA ILE A 5 16.43 -23.55 6.82
C ILE A 5 15.88 -22.13 7.02
N CYS A 6 16.39 -21.57 8.02
CA CYS A 6 16.52 -20.30 8.65
C CYS A 6 16.41 -19.08 7.69
N ARG A 7 15.37 -18.27 7.88
CA ARG A 7 15.19 -16.92 7.28
C ARG A 7 15.66 -15.84 8.28
N ARG A 8 16.87 -15.92 8.81
CA ARG A 8 17.34 -14.94 9.82
C ARG A 8 18.61 -14.16 9.51
N ASP A 9 19.30 -14.38 8.39
CA ASP A 9 20.68 -13.86 8.24
C ASP A 9 20.88 -12.69 7.27
N ILE A 10 19.84 -12.11 6.65
CA ILE A 10 20.03 -11.01 5.68
C ILE A 10 19.91 -9.62 6.33
N SER A 11 19.21 -9.46 7.44
CA SER A 11 19.04 -8.15 8.08
C SER A 11 20.21 -7.73 9.00
N LEU A 12 21.01 -8.68 9.46
CA LEU A 12 22.14 -8.41 10.37
C LEU A 12 23.41 -7.91 9.65
N ASN A 13 23.57 -8.21 8.36
CA ASN A 13 24.75 -7.81 7.61
C ASN A 13 24.75 -6.33 7.17
N TYR A 14 23.57 -5.70 6.97
CA TYR A 14 23.51 -4.28 6.58
C TYR A 14 23.86 -3.33 7.72
N SER A 15 23.47 -3.63 8.95
CA SER A 15 23.81 -2.79 10.12
C SER A 15 25.29 -2.90 10.49
N ALA A 16 25.90 -4.06 10.31
CA ALA A 16 27.33 -4.27 10.54
C ALA A 16 28.19 -3.59 9.48
N PHE A 17 27.75 -3.56 8.21
CA PHE A 17 28.44 -2.88 7.13
C PHE A 17 28.40 -1.36 7.29
N TYR A 18 27.27 -0.79 7.71
CA TYR A 18 27.14 0.64 7.96
C TYR A 18 27.97 1.11 9.17
N ARG A 19 28.07 0.29 10.24
CA ARG A 19 28.95 0.57 11.38
C ARG A 19 30.43 0.53 11.02
N ARG A 20 30.87 -0.36 10.13
CA ARG A 20 32.26 -0.40 9.64
C ARG A 20 32.63 0.85 8.84
N ILE A 21 31.74 1.38 8.01
CA ILE A 21 32.01 2.61 7.23
C ILE A 21 32.10 3.83 8.15
N GLN A 22 31.30 3.91 9.20
CA GLN A 22 31.39 5.01 10.17
C GLN A 22 32.68 4.94 11.00
N VAL A 23 33.11 3.77 11.41
CA VAL A 23 34.36 3.59 12.17
C VAL A 23 35.57 3.95 11.33
N VAL A 24 35.60 3.61 10.03
CA VAL A 24 36.73 3.97 9.12
C VAL A 24 36.76 5.48 8.89
N LYS A 25 35.63 6.18 8.74
CA LYS A 25 35.60 7.64 8.61
C LYS A 25 36.04 8.37 9.89
N THR A 26 35.70 7.86 11.08
CA THR A 26 36.16 8.43 12.35
C THR A 26 37.66 8.20 12.55
N PHE A 27 38.21 7.05 12.13
CA PHE A 27 39.67 6.83 12.17
C PHE A 27 40.44 7.73 11.22
N GLN A 28 39.91 7.98 10.00
CA GLN A 28 40.55 8.93 9.07
C GLN A 28 40.51 10.36 9.59
N LEU A 29 39.43 10.81 10.21
CA LEU A 29 39.31 12.12 10.85
C LEU A 29 40.28 12.26 12.04
N PHE A 30 40.50 11.18 12.80
CA PHE A 30 41.46 11.17 13.92
C PHE A 30 42.91 11.31 13.44
N PHE A 31 43.30 10.67 12.33
CA PHE A 31 44.60 10.83 11.71
C PHE A 31 44.82 12.23 11.11
N TYR A 32 43.76 12.81 10.47
CA TYR A 32 43.80 14.17 9.97
C TYR A 32 43.93 15.21 11.11
N PHE A 33 43.19 15.01 12.20
CA PHE A 33 43.24 15.89 13.37
C PHE A 33 44.61 15.80 14.09
N SER A 34 45.18 14.61 14.20
CA SER A 34 46.52 14.40 14.76
C SER A 34 47.62 15.05 13.90
N TYR A 35 47.49 15.01 12.59
CA TYR A 35 48.42 15.62 11.65
C TYR A 35 48.31 17.16 11.66
N TYR A 36 47.11 17.71 11.74
CA TYR A 36 46.85 19.15 11.83
C TYR A 36 47.27 19.72 13.19
N PHE A 37 47.03 19.00 14.27
CA PHE A 37 47.44 19.39 15.63
C PHE A 37 48.98 19.43 15.75
N ARG A 38 49.68 18.52 15.07
CA ARG A 38 51.14 18.50 15.01
C ARG A 38 51.72 19.65 14.18
N SER A 39 50.98 20.15 13.19
CA SER A 39 51.39 21.28 12.34
C SER A 39 51.16 22.65 12.97
N ILE A 40 50.15 22.81 13.81
CA ILE A 40 49.77 24.10 14.44
C ILE A 40 50.56 24.34 15.75
N PHE A 41 50.82 23.29 16.48
CA PHE A 41 51.61 23.37 17.72
C PHE A 41 52.96 22.72 17.47
N ASN A 42 53.99 23.52 17.12
CA ASN A 42 55.36 23.09 17.01
C ASN A 42 55.96 22.73 18.39
N VAL A 43 55.29 21.84 19.10
CA VAL A 43 55.63 21.36 20.45
C VAL A 43 56.25 19.98 20.28
N ASN A 44 57.59 19.95 20.36
CA ASN A 44 58.34 18.70 20.59
C ASN A 44 57.93 18.11 21.94
N PHE A 45 56.93 17.22 21.90
CA PHE A 45 56.46 16.47 23.10
C PHE A 45 57.46 15.31 23.34
N THR A 46 58.66 15.63 23.71
CA THR A 46 59.53 14.72 24.46
C THR A 46 59.09 14.78 25.93
N PHE A 47 57.99 14.11 26.23
CA PHE A 47 57.47 13.94 27.57
C PHE A 47 58.45 13.04 28.33
N CYS A 48 59.30 13.67 29.16
CA CYS A 48 60.05 13.02 30.19
C CYS A 48 59.09 12.46 31.26
N PHE A 49 58.68 11.20 31.10
CA PHE A 49 57.88 10.46 32.07
C PHE A 49 58.71 10.13 33.32
N LYS A 50 59.06 11.16 34.10
CA LYS A 50 59.60 10.96 35.46
C LYS A 50 58.59 11.50 36.46
N LYS A 51 57.80 10.56 37.00
CA LYS A 51 56.98 10.81 38.21
C LYS A 51 55.69 11.62 38.02
N THR A 52 54.93 11.45 36.96
CA THR A 52 53.55 11.94 36.87
C THR A 52 52.62 10.94 37.60
N ASN A 53 51.83 11.48 38.54
CA ASN A 53 50.84 10.69 39.29
C ASN A 53 49.91 9.93 38.33
N ARG A 54 49.94 8.59 38.33
CA ARG A 54 49.03 7.73 37.52
C ARG A 54 47.57 8.17 37.57
N LYS A 55 47.14 8.73 38.70
CA LYS A 55 45.80 9.28 38.92
C LYS A 55 45.50 10.50 38.02
N LEU A 56 46.47 11.39 37.78
CA LEU A 56 46.32 12.57 36.93
C LEU A 56 46.19 12.19 35.42
N VAL A 57 46.91 11.18 34.97
CA VAL A 57 46.79 10.66 33.59
C VAL A 57 45.46 9.99 33.37
N ILE A 58 44.96 9.24 34.33
CA ILE A 58 43.62 8.59 34.25
C ILE A 58 42.54 9.65 34.22
N VAL A 59 42.61 10.69 35.04
CA VAL A 59 41.63 11.81 35.07
C VAL A 59 41.66 12.54 33.72
N PHE A 60 42.80 12.78 33.12
CA PHE A 60 42.93 13.43 31.81
C PHE A 60 42.36 12.56 30.68
N LEU A 61 42.57 11.24 30.74
CA LEU A 61 41.99 10.26 29.77
C LEU A 61 40.47 10.19 29.91
N ILE A 62 39.94 10.24 31.16
CA ILE A 62 38.48 10.27 31.41
C ILE A 62 37.89 11.58 30.91
N LEU A 63 38.53 12.72 31.15
CA LEU A 63 38.07 14.04 30.65
C LEU A 63 38.07 14.10 29.11
N LEU A 64 38.99 13.40 28.44
CA LEU A 64 39.08 13.32 26.99
C LEU A 64 38.01 12.36 26.39
N LEU A 65 37.51 11.41 27.19
CA LEU A 65 36.44 10.48 26.80
C LEU A 65 35.01 11.05 27.00
N ILE A 66 34.83 12.01 27.93
CA ILE A 66 33.53 12.63 28.22
C ILE A 66 32.85 13.24 26.97
N PRO A 67 33.54 14.04 26.10
CA PRO A 67 32.89 14.60 24.91
C PRO A 67 32.44 13.53 23.89
N PHE A 68 33.01 12.32 23.88
CA PHE A 68 32.54 11.22 23.05
C PHE A 68 31.29 10.51 23.59
N LEU A 69 31.03 10.64 24.89
CA LEU A 69 29.82 10.11 25.53
C LEU A 69 28.65 11.10 25.48
N VAL A 70 28.90 12.39 25.26
CA VAL A 70 27.90 13.46 25.21
C VAL A 70 27.43 13.76 23.79
N ASN A 71 27.68 12.88 22.80
CA ASN A 71 27.01 12.95 21.52
C ASN A 71 25.53 12.60 21.69
N GLY A 72 24.79 13.51 22.35
CA GLY A 72 23.34 13.44 22.49
C GLY A 72 22.71 13.44 21.10
N CYS A 73 21.93 12.42 20.80
CA CYS A 73 20.98 12.47 19.70
C CYS A 73 20.22 13.80 19.79
N SER A 74 20.20 14.57 18.70
CA SER A 74 19.41 15.79 18.61
C SER A 74 17.93 15.43 18.82
N PHE A 75 17.45 15.54 20.04
CA PHE A 75 16.06 15.29 20.41
C PHE A 75 15.24 16.45 19.84
N LYS A 76 14.57 16.19 18.71
CA LYS A 76 13.63 17.17 18.15
C LYS A 76 12.34 17.09 18.93
N ASP A 77 11.96 18.20 19.54
CA ASP A 77 10.74 18.38 20.33
C ASP A 77 9.49 18.03 19.50
N ILE A 78 8.63 17.16 20.03
CA ILE A 78 7.40 16.70 19.38
C ILE A 78 6.43 17.88 19.18
N ASP A 79 6.41 18.82 20.11
CA ASP A 79 5.50 19.97 20.09
C ASP A 79 5.80 20.97 18.96
N LYS A 80 7.01 20.88 18.38
CA LYS A 80 7.44 21.70 17.22
C LYS A 80 7.18 21.03 15.89
N ARG A 81 6.40 19.93 15.86
CA ARG A 81 6.11 19.18 14.64
C ARG A 81 4.62 19.20 14.29
N SER A 82 4.34 19.37 13.01
CA SER A 82 3.02 19.19 12.40
C SER A 82 3.00 17.84 11.68
N PHE A 83 2.23 16.89 12.21
CA PHE A 83 2.18 15.53 11.69
C PHE A 83 1.28 15.45 10.45
N VAL A 84 1.90 15.23 9.29
CA VAL A 84 1.19 14.98 8.03
C VAL A 84 0.71 13.54 8.02
N THR A 85 -0.60 13.33 7.98
CA THR A 85 -1.23 12.01 8.00
C THR A 85 -1.59 11.50 6.60
N SER A 86 -1.94 12.43 5.70
CA SER A 86 -2.28 12.11 4.31
C SER A 86 -1.78 13.19 3.37
N ILE A 87 -1.45 12.79 2.15
CA ILE A 87 -1.04 13.69 1.06
C ILE A 87 -2.02 13.50 -0.10
N GLY A 88 -2.56 14.61 -0.64
CA GLY A 88 -3.38 14.63 -1.83
C GLY A 88 -2.66 15.35 -2.98
N ILE A 89 -2.84 14.85 -4.20
CA ILE A 89 -2.31 15.45 -5.41
C ILE A 89 -3.44 15.61 -6.41
N ASP A 90 -3.86 16.83 -6.63
CA ASP A 90 -4.87 17.19 -7.63
C ASP A 90 -4.24 17.95 -8.80
N LYS A 91 -4.95 18.01 -9.92
CA LYS A 91 -4.63 18.93 -11.00
C LYS A 91 -4.91 20.34 -10.53
N SER A 92 -3.95 21.25 -10.72
CA SER A 92 -4.16 22.66 -10.40
C SER A 92 -5.19 23.29 -11.35
N GLU A 93 -6.04 24.16 -10.79
CA GLU A 93 -6.96 25.01 -11.55
C GLU A 93 -6.30 26.33 -11.95
N LEU A 94 -5.15 26.67 -11.35
CA LEU A 94 -4.42 27.89 -11.65
C LEU A 94 -3.65 27.77 -12.96
N LEU A 95 -3.78 28.78 -13.82
CA LEU A 95 -3.06 28.86 -15.10
C LEU A 95 -1.54 28.78 -14.87
N GLY A 96 -0.85 27.93 -15.62
CA GLY A 96 0.59 27.74 -15.52
C GLY A 96 1.05 26.90 -14.33
N LYS A 97 0.14 26.30 -13.55
CA LYS A 97 0.46 25.37 -12.49
C LYS A 97 -0.01 23.96 -12.84
N LYS A 98 0.83 22.96 -12.49
CA LYS A 98 0.55 21.56 -12.85
C LYS A 98 -0.19 20.81 -11.75
N TYR A 99 0.22 20.99 -10.50
CA TYR A 99 -0.27 20.23 -9.35
C TYR A 99 -0.82 21.16 -8.27
N ARG A 100 -1.90 20.76 -7.65
CA ARG A 100 -2.34 21.19 -6.33
C ARG A 100 -1.99 20.12 -5.34
N VAL A 101 -1.03 20.40 -4.45
CA VAL A 101 -0.61 19.47 -3.40
C VAL A 101 -1.33 19.82 -2.12
N ILE A 102 -1.93 18.84 -1.46
CA ILE A 102 -2.72 19.00 -0.25
C ILE A 102 -2.10 18.15 0.85
N LEU A 103 -1.90 18.72 2.02
CA LEU A 103 -1.46 18.01 3.22
C LEU A 103 -2.60 18.00 4.23
N LYS A 104 -2.97 16.83 4.73
CA LYS A 104 -3.84 16.69 5.90
C LYS A 104 -2.97 16.58 7.14
N ILE A 105 -3.07 17.57 8.00
CA ILE A 105 -2.22 17.70 9.21
C ILE A 105 -3.11 17.45 10.42
N SER A 106 -2.72 16.50 11.27
CA SER A 106 -3.40 16.23 12.53
C SER A 106 -3.14 17.34 13.53
N LEU A 107 -4.18 17.85 14.15
CA LEU A 107 -4.10 18.80 15.25
C LEU A 107 -4.24 18.02 16.56
N SER A 108 -3.23 18.15 17.44
CA SER A 108 -3.32 17.64 18.79
C SER A 108 -4.18 18.58 19.61
N LYS A 109 -5.35 18.14 20.07
CA LYS A 109 -6.14 18.84 21.09
C LYS A 109 -5.68 18.40 22.45
N GLY A 110 -5.44 19.37 23.35
CA GLY A 110 -5.04 19.10 24.74
C GLY A 110 -6.10 18.41 25.60
N ASP A 111 -7.36 18.30 25.13
CA ASP A 111 -8.44 17.68 25.87
C ASP A 111 -8.85 16.33 25.25
N PRO A 112 -8.57 15.21 25.94
CA PRO A 112 -8.96 13.87 25.50
C PRO A 112 -10.47 13.64 25.43
N ALA A 113 -11.28 14.50 26.07
CA ALA A 113 -12.74 14.35 26.12
C ALA A 113 -13.45 14.89 24.86
N THR A 114 -12.78 15.69 24.03
CA THR A 114 -13.38 16.19 22.79
C THR A 114 -13.42 15.08 21.74
N ILE A 115 -14.62 14.56 21.51
CA ILE A 115 -14.90 13.60 20.42
C ILE A 115 -14.77 14.33 19.08
N GLY A 116 -13.87 13.86 18.24
CA GLY A 116 -13.67 14.35 16.87
C GLY A 116 -12.23 14.79 16.64
N ALA A 117 -11.58 14.10 15.71
CA ALA A 117 -10.24 14.45 15.27
C ALA A 117 -10.25 15.77 14.51
N ASP A 118 -9.54 16.77 15.03
CA ASP A 118 -9.33 17.99 14.28
C ASP A 118 -8.12 17.85 13.37
N PHE A 119 -8.27 18.40 12.20
CA PHE A 119 -7.20 18.50 11.22
C PHE A 119 -7.25 19.88 10.53
N THR A 120 -6.14 20.26 9.97
CA THR A 120 -6.08 21.34 9.01
C THR A 120 -5.63 20.81 7.66
N LEU A 121 -6.13 21.43 6.59
CA LEU A 121 -5.65 21.19 5.24
C LEU A 121 -4.76 22.35 4.83
N LEU A 122 -3.53 22.02 4.46
CA LEU A 122 -2.60 22.96 3.87
C LEU A 122 -2.44 22.60 2.40
N SER A 123 -2.66 23.55 1.49
CA SER A 123 -2.53 23.29 0.06
C SER A 123 -1.76 24.38 -0.66
N PHE A 124 -1.06 23.97 -1.74
CA PHE A 124 -0.32 24.90 -2.59
C PHE A 124 -0.29 24.42 -4.04
N ASP A 125 -0.47 25.35 -4.96
CA ASP A 125 -0.44 25.09 -6.40
C ASP A 125 0.97 25.36 -6.96
N ALA A 126 1.56 24.37 -7.62
CA ALA A 126 2.94 24.43 -8.09
C ALA A 126 3.17 23.60 -9.37
N ASN A 127 4.34 23.79 -9.99
CA ASN A 127 4.73 23.02 -11.15
C ASN A 127 5.37 21.65 -10.76
N SER A 128 5.79 21.53 -9.51
CA SER A 128 6.32 20.28 -8.95
C SER A 128 5.85 20.07 -7.52
N ILE A 129 5.76 18.80 -7.10
CA ILE A 129 5.44 18.43 -5.71
C ILE A 129 6.50 19.00 -4.75
N SER A 130 7.76 18.95 -5.14
CA SER A 130 8.87 19.49 -4.34
C SER A 130 8.74 20.99 -4.09
N GLU A 131 8.34 21.76 -5.11
CA GLU A 131 8.08 23.19 -4.98
C GLU A 131 6.95 23.44 -3.99
N ALA A 132 5.82 22.73 -4.15
CA ALA A 132 4.67 22.88 -3.27
C ALA A 132 5.02 22.60 -1.80
N LEU A 133 5.67 21.46 -1.53
CA LEU A 133 6.06 21.08 -0.17
C LEU A 133 7.06 22.09 0.45
N ARG A 134 7.95 22.66 -0.35
CA ARG A 134 8.89 23.70 0.11
C ARG A 134 8.16 24.98 0.47
N ARG A 135 7.21 25.40 -0.36
CA ARG A 135 6.40 26.61 -0.08
C ARG A 135 5.53 26.45 1.15
N MET A 136 4.93 25.27 1.32
CA MET A 136 4.09 24.97 2.48
C MET A 136 4.86 25.00 3.81
N LYS A 137 6.18 24.74 3.81
CA LYS A 137 7.03 24.94 5.02
C LYS A 137 7.05 26.38 5.52
N SER A 138 6.86 27.35 4.63
CA SER A 138 6.80 28.78 4.99
C SER A 138 5.39 29.23 5.39
N MET A 139 4.40 28.32 5.36
CA MET A 139 3.00 28.61 5.70
C MET A 139 2.60 28.03 7.06
N THR A 140 3.55 27.46 7.79
CA THR A 140 3.33 26.87 9.10
C THR A 140 4.44 27.27 10.07
N ASP A 141 4.08 27.43 11.33
CA ASP A 141 4.98 27.73 12.45
C ASP A 141 5.77 26.50 12.95
N LYS A 142 5.34 25.30 12.53
CA LYS A 142 5.93 24.02 12.95
C LYS A 142 6.56 23.28 11.78
N GLU A 143 7.53 22.40 12.08
CA GLU A 143 8.16 21.53 11.08
C GLU A 143 7.16 20.50 10.57
N LEU A 144 6.94 20.46 9.24
CA LEU A 144 6.11 19.42 8.60
C LEU A 144 6.81 18.06 8.68
N PHE A 145 6.22 17.14 9.42
CA PHE A 145 6.76 15.80 9.64
C PHE A 145 5.96 14.75 8.87
N TYR A 146 6.60 14.12 7.89
CA TYR A 146 5.97 13.18 6.94
C TYR A 146 6.03 11.72 7.39
N GLY A 147 6.75 11.39 8.46
CA GLY A 147 6.88 10.02 8.96
C GLY A 147 5.57 9.38 9.43
N HIS A 148 4.49 10.15 9.57
CA HIS A 148 3.15 9.68 9.89
C HIS A 148 2.22 9.60 8.68
N THR A 149 2.73 9.86 7.46
CA THR A 149 1.93 9.75 6.24
C THR A 149 1.54 8.30 5.99
N LYS A 150 0.25 8.01 6.10
CA LYS A 150 -0.33 6.68 5.94
C LYS A 150 -0.99 6.48 4.58
N THR A 151 -1.49 7.57 3.96
CA THR A 151 -2.22 7.53 2.69
C THR A 151 -1.73 8.61 1.75
N ILE A 152 -1.66 8.27 0.47
CA ILE A 152 -1.37 9.19 -0.64
C ILE A 152 -2.53 9.06 -1.62
N LEU A 153 -3.24 10.17 -1.86
CA LEU A 153 -4.40 10.24 -2.71
C LEU A 153 -4.04 10.92 -4.03
N ILE A 154 -4.33 10.27 -5.12
CA ILE A 154 -4.12 10.79 -6.48
C ILE A 154 -5.48 11.19 -7.04
N GLY A 155 -5.73 12.48 -7.23
CA GLY A 155 -6.97 12.96 -7.83
C GLY A 155 -7.20 12.35 -9.22
N GLU A 156 -8.43 12.09 -9.57
CA GLU A 156 -8.82 11.36 -10.78
C GLU A 156 -8.20 11.94 -12.05
N LYS A 157 -8.24 13.27 -12.22
CA LYS A 157 -7.64 13.95 -13.38
C LYS A 157 -6.10 13.80 -13.46
N ILE A 158 -5.43 13.58 -12.33
CA ILE A 158 -4.00 13.27 -12.30
C ILE A 158 -3.77 11.81 -12.65
N ALA A 159 -4.62 10.91 -12.14
CA ALA A 159 -4.55 9.48 -12.43
C ALA A 159 -4.76 9.15 -13.92
N GLU A 160 -5.56 9.93 -14.63
CA GLU A 160 -5.76 9.85 -16.10
C GLU A 160 -4.51 10.30 -16.88
N GLY A 161 -3.57 10.97 -16.25
CA GLY A 161 -2.29 11.38 -16.83
C GLY A 161 -1.13 10.46 -16.46
N ASP A 162 0.09 10.86 -16.82
CA ASP A 162 1.30 10.10 -16.48
C ASP A 162 1.69 10.27 -15.01
N ILE A 163 1.51 9.22 -14.21
CA ILE A 163 1.81 9.21 -12.77
C ILE A 163 3.21 8.70 -12.41
N ARG A 164 4.03 8.28 -13.38
CA ARG A 164 5.35 7.70 -13.12
C ARG A 164 6.27 8.63 -12.36
N LEU A 165 6.32 9.91 -12.76
CA LEU A 165 7.12 10.93 -12.07
C LEU A 165 6.64 11.18 -10.64
N LEU A 166 5.33 11.01 -10.40
CA LEU A 166 4.74 11.13 -9.07
C LEU A 166 5.15 9.96 -8.19
N LEU A 167 5.09 8.72 -8.70
CA LEU A 167 5.53 7.53 -7.97
C LEU A 167 7.03 7.60 -7.67
N ASP A 168 7.86 7.94 -8.66
CA ASP A 168 9.31 8.11 -8.49
C ASP A 168 9.63 9.15 -7.42
N TYR A 169 8.93 10.29 -7.42
CA TYR A 169 9.08 11.33 -6.40
C TYR A 169 8.85 10.78 -4.99
N PHE A 170 7.73 10.10 -4.75
CA PHE A 170 7.40 9.58 -3.42
C PHE A 170 8.30 8.44 -2.97
N VAL A 171 8.72 7.57 -3.90
CA VAL A 171 9.65 6.48 -3.58
C VAL A 171 11.03 6.98 -3.19
N ARG A 172 11.50 8.08 -3.78
CA ARG A 172 12.81 8.69 -3.44
C ARG A 172 12.80 9.48 -2.13
N ARG A 173 11.65 9.73 -1.52
CA ARG A 173 11.57 10.47 -0.26
C ARG A 173 11.74 9.54 0.93
N PRO A 174 12.86 9.62 1.68
CA PRO A 174 13.10 8.74 2.82
C PRO A 174 12.15 9.00 3.98
N GLU A 175 11.59 10.21 4.08
CA GLU A 175 10.67 10.61 5.14
C GLU A 175 9.28 9.97 5.01
N ILE A 176 8.92 9.49 3.81
CA ILE A 176 7.64 8.86 3.53
C ILE A 176 7.79 7.34 3.52
N HIS A 177 6.99 6.67 4.35
CA HIS A 177 7.02 5.21 4.42
C HIS A 177 6.53 4.57 3.12
N LYS A 178 7.27 3.57 2.63
CA LYS A 178 6.92 2.85 1.39
C LYS A 178 5.69 1.94 1.57
N THR A 179 5.25 1.76 2.80
CA THR A 179 4.01 1.08 3.18
C THR A 179 2.79 2.00 3.17
N ALA A 180 2.94 3.31 2.88
CA ALA A 180 1.81 4.20 2.71
C ALA A 180 0.88 3.68 1.60
N TYR A 181 -0.43 3.70 1.86
CA TYR A 181 -1.45 3.26 0.90
C TYR A 181 -1.67 4.30 -0.19
N LEU A 182 -1.77 3.82 -1.41
CA LEU A 182 -2.12 4.62 -2.58
C LEU A 182 -3.57 4.37 -2.98
N SER A 183 -4.25 5.44 -3.37
CA SER A 183 -5.60 5.37 -3.92
C SER A 183 -5.88 6.50 -4.89
N VAL A 184 -6.78 6.26 -5.82
CA VAL A 184 -7.39 7.32 -6.63
C VAL A 184 -8.46 7.99 -5.79
N ALA A 185 -8.53 9.31 -5.82
CA ALA A 185 -9.57 10.09 -5.18
C ALA A 185 -10.49 10.71 -6.25
N ALA A 186 -11.75 10.34 -6.22
CA ALA A 186 -12.73 10.84 -7.17
C ALA A 186 -13.74 11.79 -6.49
N PRO A 187 -14.02 12.94 -7.10
CA PRO A 187 -13.34 13.50 -8.27
C PRO A 187 -11.98 14.15 -7.94
N THR A 188 -11.73 14.54 -6.67
CA THR A 188 -10.49 15.20 -6.22
C THR A 188 -10.01 14.70 -4.88
N ALA A 189 -8.69 14.72 -4.67
CA ALA A 189 -8.09 14.40 -3.38
C ALA A 189 -8.48 15.43 -2.31
N TYR A 190 -8.65 16.69 -2.69
CA TYR A 190 -9.09 17.73 -1.77
C TYR A 190 -10.44 17.39 -1.11
N GLN A 191 -11.44 17.00 -1.91
CA GLN A 191 -12.76 16.64 -1.39
C GLN A 191 -12.73 15.46 -0.44
N VAL A 192 -11.94 14.43 -0.77
CA VAL A 192 -11.77 13.26 0.10
C VAL A 192 -11.05 13.64 1.40
N LEU A 193 -9.98 14.44 1.33
CA LEU A 193 -9.23 14.85 2.52
C LEU A 193 -10.00 15.82 3.42
N GLN A 194 -10.89 16.62 2.84
CA GLN A 194 -11.75 17.56 3.57
C GLN A 194 -12.81 16.83 4.39
N TYR A 195 -13.18 15.61 4.01
CA TYR A 195 -14.17 14.84 4.72
C TYR A 195 -13.77 14.62 6.19
N LYS A 196 -14.73 14.93 7.11
CA LYS A 196 -14.56 14.80 8.55
C LYS A 196 -15.52 13.73 9.09
N PRO A 197 -15.04 12.49 9.31
CA PRO A 197 -15.88 11.44 9.88
C PRO A 197 -16.23 11.78 11.33
N LYS A 198 -17.47 11.50 11.72
CA LYS A 198 -17.98 11.81 13.09
C LYS A 198 -17.35 10.92 14.18
N VAL A 199 -16.81 9.77 13.80
CA VAL A 199 -16.39 8.69 14.72
C VAL A 199 -14.87 8.64 14.90
N GLU A 200 -14.10 9.42 14.14
CA GLU A 200 -12.63 9.36 14.17
C GLU A 200 -12.07 10.14 15.35
N ARG A 201 -11.19 9.51 16.13
CA ARG A 201 -10.44 10.16 17.22
C ARG A 201 -9.12 10.80 16.78
N VAL A 202 -8.50 10.27 15.71
CA VAL A 202 -7.22 10.76 15.18
C VAL A 202 -7.39 11.11 13.70
N ALA A 203 -7.15 12.37 13.34
CA ALA A 203 -7.31 12.84 11.97
C ALA A 203 -6.39 12.10 11.00
N GLY A 204 -6.98 11.50 9.97
CA GLY A 204 -6.27 10.72 8.96
C GLY A 204 -6.20 9.22 9.25
N SER A 205 -6.58 8.76 10.45
CA SER A 205 -6.68 7.33 10.75
C SER A 205 -7.83 6.67 10.01
N TYR A 206 -8.92 7.38 9.76
CA TYR A 206 -10.11 6.84 9.11
C TYR A 206 -9.80 6.21 7.75
N LEU A 207 -9.13 6.94 6.86
CA LEU A 207 -8.74 6.44 5.54
C LEU A 207 -7.77 5.25 5.66
N PHE A 208 -6.84 5.34 6.59
CA PHE A 208 -5.91 4.24 6.85
C PHE A 208 -6.66 3.00 7.34
N SER A 209 -7.57 3.15 8.32
CA SER A 209 -8.35 2.04 8.87
C SER A 209 -9.26 1.40 7.82
N MET A 210 -9.78 2.17 6.85
CA MET A 210 -10.55 1.59 5.74
C MET A 210 -9.71 0.66 4.85
N PHE A 211 -8.39 0.86 4.80
CA PHE A 211 -7.48 0.01 4.02
C PHE A 211 -6.86 -1.12 4.83
N GLU A 212 -6.92 -1.06 6.15
CA GLU A 212 -6.39 -2.13 7.01
C GLU A 212 -7.31 -3.35 6.97
N GLU A 213 -6.77 -4.50 6.57
CA GLU A 213 -7.54 -5.75 6.48
C GLU A 213 -8.14 -6.19 7.83
N SER A 214 -7.51 -5.78 8.93
CA SER A 214 -8.00 -6.05 10.30
C SER A 214 -9.20 -5.19 10.70
N SER A 215 -9.43 -4.06 10.01
CA SER A 215 -10.42 -3.06 10.40
C SER A 215 -11.72 -3.15 9.60
N THR A 216 -11.66 -3.63 8.35
CA THR A 216 -12.83 -3.74 7.48
C THR A 216 -12.86 -5.08 6.75
N ASP A 217 -13.96 -5.79 6.87
CA ASP A 217 -14.22 -7.01 6.10
C ASP A 217 -14.83 -6.71 4.71
N SER A 218 -14.54 -5.54 4.14
CA SER A 218 -15.09 -5.14 2.84
C SER A 218 -14.58 -6.06 1.72
N PRO A 219 -15.46 -6.69 0.94
CA PRO A 219 -15.06 -7.54 -0.19
C PRO A 219 -14.55 -6.75 -1.41
N TYR A 220 -14.67 -5.42 -1.41
CA TYR A 220 -14.34 -4.56 -2.55
C TYR A 220 -12.94 -3.99 -2.48
N ILE A 221 -12.37 -3.80 -1.28
CA ILE A 221 -11.14 -3.06 -1.08
C ILE A 221 -9.93 -3.95 -1.33
N LYS A 222 -9.17 -3.64 -2.37
CA LYS A 222 -7.83 -4.21 -2.61
C LYS A 222 -6.81 -3.11 -2.43
N VAL A 223 -6.04 -3.19 -1.37
CA VAL A 223 -5.02 -2.20 -1.05
C VAL A 223 -3.82 -2.25 -2.00
N LEU A 224 -3.21 -1.09 -2.19
CA LEU A 224 -1.96 -0.92 -2.93
C LEU A 224 -1.03 -0.02 -2.12
N THR A 225 0.16 -0.51 -1.77
CA THR A 225 1.18 0.32 -1.11
C THR A 225 2.04 1.05 -2.13
N LEU A 226 2.71 2.11 -1.71
CA LEU A 226 3.64 2.85 -2.56
C LEU A 226 4.75 1.94 -3.13
N PHE A 227 5.25 1.00 -2.32
CA PHE A 227 6.25 0.03 -2.78
C PHE A 227 5.69 -0.89 -3.87
N ASP A 228 4.49 -1.47 -3.65
CA ASP A 228 3.89 -2.38 -4.64
C ASP A 228 3.49 -1.64 -5.92
N ALA A 229 3.05 -0.38 -5.82
CA ALA A 229 2.76 0.46 -6.98
C ALA A 229 4.01 0.70 -7.85
N TYR A 230 5.11 1.07 -7.21
CA TYR A 230 6.37 1.28 -7.91
C TYR A 230 6.91 -0.01 -8.55
N ARG A 231 6.83 -1.13 -7.81
CA ARG A 231 7.18 -2.46 -8.32
C ARG A 231 6.35 -2.81 -9.56
N ARG A 232 5.03 -2.62 -9.51
CA ARG A 232 4.12 -2.92 -10.63
C ARG A 232 4.29 -1.98 -11.81
N GLU A 233 4.79 -0.77 -11.57
CA GLU A 233 5.14 0.17 -12.65
C GLU A 233 6.39 -0.30 -13.39
N THR A 234 7.40 -0.79 -12.69
CA THR A 234 8.71 -1.15 -13.24
C THR A 234 8.78 -2.59 -13.78
N GLU A 235 8.10 -3.55 -13.15
CA GLU A 235 8.12 -4.96 -13.55
C GLU A 235 7.28 -5.23 -14.79
N THR A 236 7.73 -6.11 -15.67
CA THR A 236 6.96 -6.63 -16.82
C THR A 236 6.00 -7.74 -16.38
N GLY A 237 4.86 -7.88 -17.08
CA GLY A 237 3.88 -8.95 -16.81
C GLY A 237 2.99 -8.69 -15.60
N ILE A 238 2.88 -7.45 -15.16
CA ILE A 238 1.92 -7.01 -14.14
C ILE A 238 1.58 -5.54 -14.31
N ASN A 239 0.33 -5.17 -14.06
CA ASN A 239 -0.15 -3.80 -14.06
C ASN A 239 -0.68 -3.39 -12.67
N MET A 240 -0.77 -2.08 -12.42
CA MET A 240 -1.35 -1.56 -11.17
C MET A 240 -2.87 -1.68 -11.17
N ALA A 241 -3.41 -2.01 -10.00
CA ALA A 241 -4.83 -1.91 -9.67
C ALA A 241 -4.95 -1.17 -8.34
N MET A 242 -5.61 -0.03 -8.33
CA MET A 242 -5.64 0.93 -7.23
C MET A 242 -7.07 1.16 -6.76
N PRO A 243 -7.38 1.11 -5.46
CA PRO A 243 -8.72 1.40 -4.97
C PRO A 243 -9.09 2.86 -5.28
N VAL A 244 -10.36 3.09 -5.58
CA VAL A 244 -10.92 4.43 -5.76
C VAL A 244 -11.70 4.82 -4.52
N ILE A 245 -11.39 6.00 -3.97
CA ILE A 245 -12.13 6.61 -2.87
C ILE A 245 -13.03 7.71 -3.43
N GLU A 246 -14.29 7.63 -3.12
CA GLU A 246 -15.29 8.62 -3.52
C GLU A 246 -16.02 9.18 -2.30
N VAL A 247 -16.33 10.48 -2.32
CA VAL A 247 -17.27 11.09 -1.38
C VAL A 247 -18.66 11.12 -2.02
N LYS A 248 -19.55 10.27 -1.53
CA LYS A 248 -20.92 10.16 -2.02
C LYS A 248 -21.91 10.31 -0.87
N ASN A 249 -22.92 11.18 -1.06
CA ASN A 249 -23.94 11.44 -0.01
C ASN A 249 -23.32 11.76 1.36
N ASN A 250 -22.27 12.57 1.37
CA ASN A 250 -21.50 12.95 2.57
C ASN A 250 -20.95 11.74 3.35
N LYS A 251 -20.58 10.68 2.64
CA LYS A 251 -19.91 9.48 3.17
C LYS A 251 -18.76 9.10 2.24
N ILE A 252 -17.72 8.51 2.79
CA ILE A 252 -16.66 7.90 1.99
C ILE A 252 -17.09 6.52 1.55
N LEU A 253 -16.95 6.25 0.26
CA LEU A 253 -17.21 4.96 -0.38
C LEU A 253 -15.92 4.47 -1.05
N VAL A 254 -15.61 3.17 -0.87
CA VAL A 254 -14.49 2.49 -1.52
C VAL A 254 -14.97 1.12 -2.00
N ASP A 255 -15.55 1.07 -3.19
CA ASP A 255 -16.10 -0.16 -3.77
C ASP A 255 -15.66 -0.39 -5.23
N THR A 256 -14.82 0.48 -5.75
CA THR A 256 -14.37 0.51 -7.13
C THR A 256 -12.84 0.42 -7.20
N ILE A 257 -12.32 -0.28 -8.20
CA ILE A 257 -10.88 -0.43 -8.46
C ILE A 257 -10.56 0.19 -9.82
N ALA A 258 -9.56 1.07 -9.86
CA ALA A 258 -9.00 1.62 -11.08
C ALA A 258 -7.87 0.74 -11.61
N LEU A 259 -7.88 0.45 -12.90
CA LEU A 259 -6.85 -0.30 -13.61
C LEU A 259 -5.93 0.64 -14.37
N PHE A 260 -4.64 0.41 -14.24
CA PHE A 260 -3.61 1.26 -14.80
C PHE A 260 -2.77 0.52 -15.85
N SER A 261 -2.43 1.23 -16.92
CA SER A 261 -1.24 0.91 -17.69
C SER A 261 0.02 1.23 -16.87
N LYS A 262 1.21 1.15 -17.48
CA LYS A 262 2.43 1.61 -16.80
C LYS A 262 2.42 3.11 -16.51
N LYS A 263 1.56 3.88 -17.18
CA LYS A 263 1.58 5.34 -17.15
C LYS A 263 0.37 5.94 -16.43
N ARG A 264 -0.84 5.46 -16.75
CA ARG A 264 -2.08 6.14 -16.38
C ARG A 264 -3.22 5.18 -16.10
N MET A 265 -4.24 5.68 -15.48
CA MET A 265 -5.53 5.00 -15.34
C MET A 265 -6.18 4.84 -16.71
N GLU A 266 -6.56 3.62 -17.06
CA GLU A 266 -7.21 3.30 -18.34
C GLU A 266 -8.70 2.99 -18.17
N SER A 267 -9.08 2.38 -17.04
CA SER A 267 -10.48 2.02 -16.76
C SER A 267 -10.72 1.85 -15.26
N LYS A 268 -12.01 1.75 -14.91
CA LYS A 268 -12.46 1.39 -13.55
C LYS A 268 -13.34 0.15 -13.63
N LEU A 269 -13.17 -0.75 -12.69
CA LEU A 269 -14.05 -1.87 -12.44
C LEU A 269 -15.26 -1.36 -11.63
N ASN A 270 -16.46 -1.80 -11.98
CA ASN A 270 -17.64 -1.54 -11.14
C ASN A 270 -17.56 -2.31 -9.80
N PRO A 271 -18.45 -2.07 -8.82
CA PRO A 271 -18.36 -2.73 -7.52
C PRO A 271 -18.36 -4.26 -7.61
N LYS A 272 -19.20 -4.85 -8.47
CA LYS A 272 -19.25 -6.32 -8.63
C LYS A 272 -17.97 -6.87 -9.25
N GLU A 273 -17.46 -6.22 -10.26
CA GLU A 273 -16.17 -6.57 -10.88
C GLU A 273 -15.01 -6.41 -9.90
N SER A 274 -15.05 -5.39 -9.02
CA SER A 274 -14.04 -5.15 -7.98
C SER A 274 -14.02 -6.26 -6.94
N GLU A 275 -15.19 -6.74 -6.52
CA GLU A 275 -15.33 -7.90 -5.63
C GLU A 275 -14.72 -9.16 -6.25
N LEU A 276 -15.07 -9.47 -7.50
CA LEU A 276 -14.54 -10.62 -8.23
C LEU A 276 -13.03 -10.50 -8.50
N PHE A 277 -12.56 -9.29 -8.82
CA PHE A 277 -11.14 -9.02 -9.00
C PHE A 277 -10.35 -9.25 -7.68
N ARG A 278 -10.92 -8.81 -6.56
CA ARG A 278 -10.33 -9.09 -5.26
C ARG A 278 -10.31 -10.59 -4.95
N LEU A 279 -11.40 -11.30 -5.24
CA LEU A 279 -11.47 -12.77 -5.13
C LEU A 279 -10.33 -13.45 -5.88
N LEU A 280 -10.06 -13.02 -7.12
CA LEU A 280 -9.02 -13.60 -7.96
C LEU A 280 -7.59 -13.30 -7.50
N THR A 281 -7.38 -12.20 -6.76
CA THR A 281 -6.04 -11.71 -6.43
C THR A 281 -5.61 -11.98 -4.99
N VAL A 282 -6.46 -11.65 -4.02
CA VAL A 282 -6.14 -11.76 -2.57
C VAL A 282 -7.15 -12.59 -1.79
N GLY A 283 -8.27 -12.95 -2.44
CA GLY A 283 -9.41 -13.59 -1.78
C GLY A 283 -10.40 -12.60 -1.18
N ILE A 284 -11.56 -13.09 -0.78
CA ILE A 284 -12.62 -12.29 -0.15
C ILE A 284 -13.11 -12.92 1.13
N LYS A 285 -13.67 -12.06 2.00
CA LYS A 285 -14.55 -12.40 3.11
C LYS A 285 -15.84 -11.58 2.97
N ASN A 286 -16.95 -12.12 3.43
CA ASN A 286 -18.25 -11.44 3.43
C ASN A 286 -18.67 -10.89 2.06
N GLY A 287 -18.34 -11.62 0.98
CA GLY A 287 -18.85 -11.33 -0.35
C GLY A 287 -20.31 -11.71 -0.46
N SER A 288 -21.04 -11.12 -1.40
CA SER A 288 -22.49 -11.39 -1.56
C SER A 288 -22.88 -11.66 -3.01
N THR A 289 -23.88 -12.56 -3.17
CA THR A 289 -24.52 -12.78 -4.47
C THR A 289 -25.94 -13.29 -4.28
N ASN A 290 -26.83 -12.87 -5.18
CA ASN A 290 -28.20 -13.39 -5.20
C ASN A 290 -28.30 -14.52 -6.22
N ILE A 291 -28.84 -15.65 -5.82
CA ILE A 291 -29.01 -16.84 -6.66
C ILE A 291 -30.50 -17.12 -6.85
N LYS A 292 -30.89 -17.25 -8.10
CA LYS A 292 -32.27 -17.62 -8.46
C LYS A 292 -32.30 -19.10 -8.85
N THR A 293 -33.14 -19.87 -8.18
CA THR A 293 -33.45 -21.27 -8.49
C THR A 293 -34.96 -21.42 -8.78
N LYS A 294 -35.40 -22.62 -9.12
CA LYS A 294 -36.82 -22.92 -9.25
C LYS A 294 -37.59 -22.77 -7.91
N ASP A 295 -36.90 -22.87 -6.79
CA ASP A 295 -37.48 -22.85 -5.43
C ASP A 295 -37.52 -21.45 -4.83
N GLY A 296 -37.03 -20.42 -5.55
CA GLY A 296 -36.99 -19.02 -5.12
C GLY A 296 -35.65 -18.33 -5.33
N THR A 297 -35.56 -17.11 -4.83
CA THR A 297 -34.33 -16.30 -4.88
C THR A 297 -33.69 -16.25 -3.51
N TYR A 298 -32.38 -16.51 -3.45
CA TYR A 298 -31.62 -16.60 -2.22
C TYR A 298 -30.47 -15.59 -2.21
N ALA A 299 -30.32 -14.87 -1.11
CA ALA A 299 -29.15 -14.06 -0.82
C ALA A 299 -28.08 -14.97 -0.17
N ILE A 300 -26.92 -15.03 -0.82
CA ILE A 300 -25.81 -15.88 -0.40
C ILE A 300 -24.69 -15.00 0.10
N ASN A 301 -24.22 -15.25 1.32
CA ASN A 301 -22.99 -14.68 1.85
C ASN A 301 -21.82 -15.64 1.59
N ILE A 302 -20.80 -15.14 0.92
CA ILE A 302 -19.53 -15.85 0.71
C ILE A 302 -18.63 -15.52 1.90
N SER A 303 -18.72 -16.34 2.95
CA SER A 303 -17.93 -16.14 4.18
C SER A 303 -16.42 -16.19 3.94
N LYS A 304 -15.99 -16.98 2.94
CA LYS A 304 -14.59 -17.05 2.50
C LYS A 304 -14.52 -17.48 1.05
N GLY A 305 -13.78 -16.74 0.23
CA GLY A 305 -13.46 -17.09 -1.14
C GLY A 305 -11.97 -16.96 -1.42
N ASN A 306 -11.38 -17.94 -2.10
CA ASN A 306 -9.99 -17.91 -2.54
C ASN A 306 -9.88 -18.43 -3.97
N ALA A 307 -8.96 -17.85 -4.73
CA ALA A 307 -8.62 -18.30 -6.06
C ALA A 307 -7.15 -18.69 -6.18
N SER A 308 -6.89 -19.64 -7.04
CA SER A 308 -5.53 -19.99 -7.49
C SER A 308 -5.57 -20.24 -8.99
N PHE A 309 -4.43 -20.03 -9.65
CA PHE A 309 -4.35 -20.30 -11.09
C PHE A 309 -3.10 -21.08 -11.49
N LYS A 310 -3.21 -21.77 -12.61
CA LYS A 310 -2.11 -22.49 -13.27
C LYS A 310 -2.09 -22.12 -14.74
N ILE A 311 -0.90 -21.86 -15.26
CA ILE A 311 -0.66 -21.61 -16.68
C ILE A 311 -0.20 -22.93 -17.31
N LYS A 312 -0.82 -23.31 -18.41
CA LYS A 312 -0.46 -24.48 -19.21
C LYS A 312 -0.29 -24.05 -20.67
N GLU A 313 0.72 -24.59 -21.28
CA GLU A 313 0.95 -24.54 -22.72
C GLU A 313 0.55 -25.90 -23.31
N ASP A 314 -0.17 -25.90 -24.41
CA ASP A 314 -0.49 -27.11 -25.14
C ASP A 314 0.54 -27.38 -26.24
N ASN A 315 0.39 -28.54 -26.93
CA ASN A 315 1.30 -28.95 -28.01
C ASN A 315 1.33 -28.00 -29.21
N ASN A 316 0.36 -27.08 -29.30
CA ASN A 316 0.26 -26.07 -30.36
C ASN A 316 0.75 -24.70 -29.89
N HIS A 317 1.51 -24.64 -28.80
CA HIS A 317 1.99 -23.40 -28.15
C HIS A 317 0.87 -22.44 -27.71
N MET A 318 -0.38 -22.93 -27.60
CA MET A 318 -1.48 -22.13 -27.09
C MET A 318 -1.44 -22.11 -25.55
N ILE A 319 -1.46 -20.91 -24.99
CA ILE A 319 -1.40 -20.73 -23.55
C ILE A 319 -2.83 -20.61 -23.00
N SER A 320 -3.10 -21.43 -21.99
CA SER A 320 -4.35 -21.42 -21.24
C SER A 320 -4.09 -21.18 -19.77
N VAL A 321 -4.94 -20.35 -19.14
CA VAL A 321 -4.91 -20.06 -17.70
C VAL A 321 -6.11 -20.74 -17.04
N PHE A 322 -5.84 -21.63 -16.10
CA PHE A 322 -6.85 -22.36 -15.35
C PHE A 322 -7.00 -21.75 -13.97
N PHE A 323 -8.13 -21.16 -13.69
CA PHE A 323 -8.50 -20.69 -12.37
C PHE A 323 -9.28 -21.75 -11.60
N LEU A 324 -8.89 -21.99 -10.35
CA LEU A 324 -9.65 -22.77 -9.39
C LEU A 324 -10.08 -21.83 -8.25
N ILE A 325 -11.38 -21.64 -8.13
CA ILE A 325 -12.00 -20.80 -7.10
C ILE A 325 -12.70 -21.72 -6.10
N LYS A 326 -12.41 -21.50 -4.81
CA LYS A 326 -13.06 -22.21 -3.72
C LYS A 326 -13.83 -21.22 -2.87
N LEU A 327 -15.12 -21.50 -2.65
CA LEU A 327 -16.04 -20.66 -1.89
C LEU A 327 -16.62 -21.45 -0.74
N ASN A 328 -16.61 -20.84 0.46
CA ASN A 328 -17.46 -21.26 1.58
C ASN A 328 -18.55 -20.22 1.73
N ALA A 329 -19.78 -20.64 1.74
CA ALA A 329 -20.94 -19.76 1.74
C ALA A 329 -22.03 -20.24 2.69
N ILE A 330 -22.90 -19.31 3.03
CA ILE A 330 -24.14 -19.57 3.78
C ILE A 330 -25.31 -18.90 3.05
N VAL A 331 -26.50 -19.45 3.18
CA VAL A 331 -27.72 -18.78 2.74
C VAL A 331 -28.16 -17.85 3.85
N GLU A 332 -28.11 -16.53 3.60
CA GLU A 332 -28.52 -15.52 4.59
C GLU A 332 -30.02 -15.28 4.57
N GLU A 333 -30.61 -15.25 3.38
CA GLU A 333 -31.99 -14.86 3.21
C GLU A 333 -32.61 -15.60 2.01
N LYS A 334 -33.86 -15.98 2.11
CA LYS A 334 -34.75 -16.32 1.00
C LYS A 334 -35.67 -15.14 0.78
N LEU A 335 -35.60 -14.49 -0.36
CA LEU A 335 -36.29 -13.23 -0.60
C LEU A 335 -37.78 -13.36 -0.73
N ASP A 336 -38.29 -14.57 -0.99
CA ASP A 336 -39.71 -14.82 -1.29
C ASP A 336 -40.47 -15.41 -0.09
N ASN A 337 -39.80 -16.10 0.85
CA ASN A 337 -40.43 -16.83 1.95
C ASN A 337 -39.45 -17.17 3.08
N GLN A 338 -39.94 -17.82 4.15
CA GLN A 338 -39.07 -18.36 5.21
C GLN A 338 -38.05 -19.39 4.67
N ILE A 339 -36.86 -19.38 5.26
CA ILE A 339 -35.80 -20.32 4.89
C ILE A 339 -36.13 -21.69 5.46
N ASN A 340 -36.39 -22.64 4.56
CA ASN A 340 -36.42 -24.06 4.87
C ASN A 340 -35.64 -24.78 3.76
N LEU A 341 -34.46 -25.30 4.06
CA LEU A 341 -33.54 -25.84 3.08
C LEU A 341 -33.42 -27.37 3.23
N SER A 342 -33.95 -28.09 2.25
CA SER A 342 -33.59 -29.50 2.07
C SER A 342 -32.17 -29.63 1.45
N ASN A 343 -31.58 -30.80 1.61
CA ASN A 343 -30.29 -31.10 1.01
C ASN A 343 -30.28 -30.92 -0.51
N ASP A 344 -31.38 -31.24 -1.19
CA ASP A 344 -31.52 -31.04 -2.64
C ASP A 344 -31.59 -29.58 -3.03
N GLN A 345 -32.21 -28.72 -2.19
CA GLN A 345 -32.22 -27.28 -2.40
C GLN A 345 -30.81 -26.67 -2.20
N ILE A 346 -30.11 -27.08 -1.15
CA ILE A 346 -28.73 -26.67 -0.91
C ILE A 346 -27.85 -27.01 -2.11
N LYS A 347 -27.97 -28.24 -2.63
CA LYS A 347 -27.20 -28.66 -3.81
C LYS A 347 -27.53 -27.80 -5.04
N ARG A 348 -28.81 -27.53 -5.31
CA ARG A 348 -29.20 -26.66 -6.42
C ARG A 348 -28.64 -25.25 -6.27
N ILE A 349 -28.71 -24.67 -5.08
CA ILE A 349 -28.16 -23.34 -4.80
C ILE A 349 -26.63 -23.35 -5.02
N GLN A 350 -25.94 -24.41 -4.59
CA GLN A 350 -24.51 -24.59 -4.85
C GLN A 350 -24.19 -24.57 -6.35
N ASP A 351 -24.86 -25.45 -7.13
CA ASP A 351 -24.64 -25.61 -8.57
C ASP A 351 -24.91 -24.30 -9.33
N GLU A 352 -25.96 -23.58 -8.96
CA GLU A 352 -26.29 -22.28 -9.54
C GLU A 352 -25.29 -21.18 -9.11
N THR A 353 -24.78 -21.23 -7.88
CA THR A 353 -23.74 -20.31 -7.40
C THR A 353 -22.45 -20.53 -8.18
N GLU A 354 -22.04 -21.78 -8.35
CA GLU A 354 -20.84 -22.14 -9.11
C GLU A 354 -20.96 -21.66 -10.56
N THR A 355 -22.11 -21.92 -11.19
CA THR A 355 -22.39 -21.53 -12.58
C THR A 355 -22.38 -20.01 -12.75
N LYS A 356 -23.04 -19.28 -11.86
CA LYS A 356 -23.10 -17.82 -11.92
C LYS A 356 -21.72 -17.18 -11.73
N ILE A 357 -21.00 -17.56 -10.66
CA ILE A 357 -19.67 -17.01 -10.38
C ILE A 357 -18.68 -17.37 -11.50
N ASN A 358 -18.74 -18.58 -12.05
CA ASN A 358 -17.94 -18.98 -13.20
C ASN A 358 -18.13 -18.02 -14.38
N LYS A 359 -19.41 -17.78 -14.76
CA LYS A 359 -19.77 -16.88 -15.87
C LYS A 359 -19.30 -15.45 -15.63
N GLU A 360 -19.54 -14.92 -14.42
CA GLU A 360 -19.16 -13.55 -14.06
C GLU A 360 -17.63 -13.36 -14.06
N VAL A 361 -16.88 -14.36 -13.56
CA VAL A 361 -15.41 -14.34 -13.58
C VAL A 361 -14.85 -14.39 -14.99
N ILE A 362 -15.39 -15.23 -15.86
CA ILE A 362 -14.96 -15.29 -17.29
C ILE A 362 -15.19 -13.93 -17.93
N LEU A 363 -16.38 -13.32 -17.75
CA LEU A 363 -16.68 -11.99 -18.29
C LEU A 363 -15.70 -10.92 -17.79
N LEU A 364 -15.37 -10.94 -16.49
CA LEU A 364 -14.38 -10.02 -15.92
C LEU A 364 -12.99 -10.21 -16.56
N LEU A 365 -12.53 -11.46 -16.68
CA LEU A 365 -11.24 -11.78 -17.29
C LEU A 365 -11.17 -11.33 -18.75
N ASP A 366 -12.23 -11.57 -19.53
CA ASP A 366 -12.34 -11.14 -20.93
C ASP A 366 -12.35 -9.60 -21.04
N ASN A 367 -13.07 -8.91 -20.13
CA ASN A 367 -13.11 -7.45 -20.11
C ASN A 367 -11.74 -6.85 -19.78
N ILE A 368 -11.04 -7.41 -18.78
CA ILE A 368 -9.68 -6.97 -18.44
C ILE A 368 -8.72 -7.26 -19.62
N GLN A 369 -8.81 -8.42 -20.24
CA GLN A 369 -7.96 -8.80 -21.36
C GLN A 369 -8.10 -7.84 -22.56
N LYS A 370 -9.33 -7.38 -22.86
CA LYS A 370 -9.60 -6.38 -23.92
C LYS A 370 -8.85 -5.06 -23.68
N THR A 371 -8.59 -4.69 -22.44
CA THR A 371 -7.78 -3.51 -22.12
C THR A 371 -6.27 -3.72 -22.33
N LYS A 372 -5.84 -4.95 -22.60
CA LYS A 372 -4.43 -5.38 -22.69
C LYS A 372 -3.65 -5.17 -21.39
N LEU A 373 -4.33 -5.02 -20.26
CA LEU A 373 -3.74 -4.89 -18.93
C LEU A 373 -3.74 -6.22 -18.21
N ASP A 374 -2.66 -6.49 -17.48
CA ASP A 374 -2.54 -7.66 -16.60
C ASP A 374 -2.46 -7.24 -15.12
N PRO A 375 -3.55 -6.78 -14.50
CA PRO A 375 -3.53 -6.38 -13.10
C PRO A 375 -3.47 -7.56 -12.12
N ILE A 376 -3.74 -8.79 -12.59
CA ILE A 376 -3.64 -10.02 -11.81
C ILE A 376 -2.18 -10.45 -11.65
N GLY A 377 -1.33 -10.14 -12.65
CA GLY A 377 0.08 -10.52 -12.68
C GLY A 377 0.29 -11.95 -13.21
N LEU A 378 -0.50 -12.34 -14.18
CA LEU A 378 -0.33 -13.64 -14.87
C LEU A 378 1.04 -13.73 -15.53
N GLY A 379 1.52 -12.61 -16.10
CA GLY A 379 2.83 -12.51 -16.73
C GLY A 379 3.99 -12.74 -15.77
N LEU A 380 3.89 -12.34 -14.52
CA LEU A 380 4.90 -12.68 -13.52
C LEU A 380 5.04 -14.19 -13.34
N LYS A 381 3.90 -14.89 -13.28
CA LYS A 381 3.88 -16.36 -13.17
C LYS A 381 4.36 -17.05 -14.43
N PHE A 382 4.03 -16.48 -15.59
CA PHE A 382 4.51 -16.93 -16.88
C PHE A 382 6.03 -16.83 -16.96
N ASN A 383 6.58 -15.64 -16.67
CA ASN A 383 8.02 -15.39 -16.70
C ASN A 383 8.79 -16.28 -15.71
N SER A 384 8.19 -16.65 -14.57
CA SER A 384 8.83 -17.52 -13.57
C SER A 384 8.98 -18.98 -14.01
N LYS A 385 8.34 -19.38 -15.11
CA LYS A 385 8.34 -20.76 -15.62
C LYS A 385 9.30 -21.02 -16.80
N ASN A 386 10.22 -20.09 -17.06
CA ASN A 386 11.17 -20.16 -18.18
C ASN A 386 10.50 -20.23 -19.58
N PHE A 387 9.26 -19.77 -19.71
CA PHE A 387 8.71 -19.47 -21.02
C PHE A 387 9.48 -18.30 -21.66
N ASP A 388 9.50 -18.18 -22.98
CA ASP A 388 10.23 -17.12 -23.67
C ASP A 388 9.80 -15.73 -23.15
N HIS A 389 10.65 -15.12 -22.32
CA HIS A 389 10.35 -13.91 -21.55
C HIS A 389 10.05 -12.67 -22.40
N ARG A 390 10.35 -12.74 -23.70
CA ARG A 390 10.38 -11.57 -24.58
C ARG A 390 9.01 -11.15 -25.12
N ASN A 391 7.93 -11.91 -24.85
CA ASN A 391 6.69 -11.75 -25.60
C ASN A 391 5.40 -11.89 -24.78
N TRP A 392 5.40 -11.66 -23.44
CA TRP A 392 4.17 -11.72 -22.66
C TRP A 392 3.05 -10.86 -23.25
N GLU A 393 3.38 -9.64 -23.68
CA GLU A 393 2.43 -8.71 -24.30
C GLU A 393 1.78 -9.25 -25.58
N ASN A 394 2.49 -10.12 -26.32
CA ASN A 394 1.97 -10.78 -27.51
C ASN A 394 1.09 -11.98 -27.16
N TYR A 395 1.38 -12.70 -26.10
CA TYR A 395 0.59 -13.85 -25.64
C TYR A 395 -0.69 -13.43 -24.92
N TYR A 396 -0.62 -12.38 -24.11
CA TYR A 396 -1.70 -11.98 -23.21
C TYR A 396 -3.06 -11.77 -23.93
N PRO A 397 -3.15 -11.09 -25.08
CA PRO A 397 -4.42 -10.88 -25.80
C PRO A 397 -5.08 -12.17 -26.30
N ASN A 398 -4.31 -13.24 -26.46
CA ASN A 398 -4.75 -14.52 -27.03
C ASN A 398 -4.91 -15.63 -25.97
N LEU A 399 -4.75 -15.31 -24.68
CA LEU A 399 -4.92 -16.28 -23.60
C LEU A 399 -6.35 -16.82 -23.56
N LYS A 400 -6.48 -18.12 -23.33
CA LYS A 400 -7.75 -18.76 -23.03
C LYS A 400 -7.91 -18.95 -21.52
N PHE A 401 -9.00 -18.42 -20.98
CA PHE A 401 -9.34 -18.58 -19.59
C PHE A 401 -10.27 -19.79 -19.41
N LYS A 402 -9.93 -20.64 -18.43
CA LYS A 402 -10.78 -21.74 -17.97
C LYS A 402 -10.95 -21.55 -16.46
N VAL A 403 -12.20 -21.51 -16.01
CA VAL A 403 -12.54 -21.26 -14.62
C VAL A 403 -13.30 -22.47 -14.09
N LYS A 404 -12.89 -22.96 -12.92
CA LYS A 404 -13.64 -23.95 -12.14
C LYS A 404 -13.96 -23.33 -10.78
N VAL A 405 -15.22 -23.27 -10.44
CA VAL A 405 -15.69 -22.83 -9.12
C VAL A 405 -16.10 -24.07 -8.35
N ALA A 406 -15.76 -24.12 -7.07
CA ALA A 406 -16.23 -25.12 -6.11
C ALA A 406 -16.79 -24.36 -4.92
N CYS A 407 -18.10 -24.45 -4.72
CA CYS A 407 -18.82 -23.79 -3.64
C CYS A 407 -19.26 -24.81 -2.61
N LYS A 408 -19.04 -24.52 -1.33
CA LYS A 408 -19.62 -25.29 -0.22
C LYS A 408 -20.57 -24.40 0.55
N ILE A 409 -21.84 -24.76 0.58
CA ILE A 409 -22.86 -24.09 1.39
C ILE A 409 -23.00 -24.86 2.72
N ASN A 410 -22.75 -24.17 3.83
CA ASN A 410 -22.74 -24.76 5.17
C ASN A 410 -24.09 -24.58 5.91
N GLY A 411 -25.22 -24.42 5.16
CA GLY A 411 -26.56 -24.24 5.73
C GLY A 411 -27.11 -22.82 5.62
N ALA A 412 -28.15 -22.53 6.37
CA ALA A 412 -28.88 -21.27 6.39
C ALA A 412 -28.61 -20.48 7.70
N GLY A 413 -27.34 -20.28 8.05
CA GLY A 413 -27.01 -19.62 9.31
C GLY A 413 -27.36 -20.46 10.55
N ILE A 414 -27.08 -19.93 11.74
CA ILE A 414 -27.50 -20.55 13.01
C ILE A 414 -28.95 -20.06 13.27
N VAL A 415 -29.90 -20.87 12.93
CA VAL A 415 -31.26 -20.79 13.53
C VAL A 415 -31.30 -21.90 14.55
N GLU A 416 -31.16 -21.54 15.83
CA GLU A 416 -31.54 -22.45 16.92
C GLU A 416 -33.02 -22.66 16.92
#